data_06766fb5c288793e33e8f0345de80efd
#
_entry.id   06766fb5c288793e33e8f0345de80efd
#
_cell.length_a   1.000
_cell.length_b   1.000
_cell.length_c   1.000
_cell.angle_alpha   90.00
_cell.angle_beta   90.00
_cell.angle_gamma   90.00
#
_symmetry.space_group_name_H-M   'P 1'
#
loop_
_entity.id
_entity.type
_entity.pdbx_description
1 polymer ?
#
loop_
_entity_poly.entity_id
_entity_poly.type
_entity_poly.pdbx_seq_one_letter_code
_entity_poly.pdbx_strand_id
1 'polypeptide(L)'
;MDSLAVELDLHRLELRFAATRMVDAAAVQRLSDSIQECGQRVACIAAGQPEDSRLVLIDGYRRVAALGRLRRDTALVQRWGCPVEQALAQLLARSGSRPFTAIEEALLLRELIDAHGMSQREAARQCARDVSWVQRRLVLCGALPEALLQAVRSARVSSWAASRIFVPRAARQQ
;
A
#
# COMPACT_ATOMS: atom_id res chain seq x y z
N MET A 1 -7.83 9.61 -16.95
CA MET A 1 -6.70 9.19 -17.79
C MET A 1 -6.61 7.68 -17.68
N ASP A 2 -7.18 6.97 -18.62
CA ASP A 2 -7.04 5.51 -18.70
C ASP A 2 -5.71 5.20 -19.36
N SER A 3 -4.67 5.06 -18.55
CA SER A 3 -3.41 4.50 -19.02
C SER A 3 -3.65 3.01 -19.26
N LEU A 4 -3.50 2.57 -20.49
CA LEU A 4 -3.56 1.15 -20.85
C LEU A 4 -2.60 0.35 -19.98
N ALA A 5 -3.05 -0.81 -19.50
CA ALA A 5 -2.18 -1.73 -18.79
C ALA A 5 -1.23 -2.39 -19.80
N VAL A 6 0.05 -2.46 -19.44
CA VAL A 6 1.11 -3.07 -20.25
C VAL A 6 1.85 -4.13 -19.45
N GLU A 7 2.42 -5.11 -20.14
CA GLU A 7 3.36 -6.04 -19.49
C GLU A 7 4.68 -5.33 -19.20
N LEU A 8 5.17 -5.49 -17.98
CA LEU A 8 6.42 -4.91 -17.51
C LEU A 8 7.20 -5.95 -16.72
N ASP A 9 8.52 -5.99 -16.92
CA ASP A 9 9.40 -6.87 -16.16
C ASP A 9 9.36 -6.53 -14.67
N LEU A 10 9.26 -7.56 -13.82
CA LEU A 10 9.17 -7.40 -12.36
C LEU A 10 10.38 -6.68 -11.78
N HIS A 11 11.58 -6.85 -12.35
CA HIS A 11 12.80 -6.19 -11.89
C HIS A 11 12.77 -4.65 -12.09
N ARG A 12 11.89 -4.15 -12.96
CA ARG A 12 11.65 -2.72 -13.16
C ARG A 12 10.73 -2.12 -12.11
N LEU A 13 10.10 -2.94 -11.26
CA LEU A 13 9.24 -2.46 -10.19
C LEU A 13 10.04 -2.26 -8.90
N GLU A 14 10.11 -1.03 -8.42
CA GLU A 14 10.66 -0.70 -7.11
C GLU A 14 9.59 -0.90 -6.04
N LEU A 15 9.83 -1.80 -5.08
CA LEU A 15 8.90 -2.14 -4.00
C LEU A 15 9.09 -1.22 -2.78
N ARG A 16 9.22 0.08 -2.99
CA ARG A 16 9.53 1.10 -1.97
C ARG A 16 8.62 1.01 -0.75
N PHE A 17 7.33 0.77 -0.96
CA PHE A 17 6.31 0.76 0.11
C PHE A 17 5.96 -0.64 0.60
N ALA A 18 6.81 -1.65 0.38
CA ALA A 18 6.55 -3.02 0.84
C ALA A 18 6.31 -3.07 2.37
N ALA A 19 7.06 -2.28 3.15
CA ALA A 19 6.93 -2.20 4.60
C ALA A 19 5.60 -1.57 5.08
N THR A 20 4.88 -0.84 4.22
CA THR A 20 3.58 -0.26 4.55
C THR A 20 2.41 -1.21 4.25
N ARG A 21 2.69 -2.37 3.65
CA ARG A 21 1.68 -3.32 3.19
C ARG A 21 1.59 -4.55 4.07
N MET A 22 0.38 -5.03 4.25
CA MET A 22 0.15 -6.32 4.90
C MET A 22 0.13 -7.41 3.84
N VAL A 23 1.15 -8.27 3.87
CA VAL A 23 1.30 -9.39 2.95
C VAL A 23 1.08 -10.70 3.71
N ASP A 24 -0.17 -11.17 3.72
CA ASP A 24 -0.54 -12.47 4.25
C ASP A 24 -0.15 -13.58 3.27
N ALA A 25 0.65 -14.55 3.72
CA ALA A 25 1.14 -15.66 2.90
C ALA A 25 0.01 -16.52 2.33
N ALA A 26 -1.07 -16.75 3.08
CA ALA A 26 -2.23 -17.51 2.62
C ALA A 26 -2.98 -16.75 1.51
N ALA A 27 -3.09 -15.41 1.64
CA ALA A 27 -3.69 -14.60 0.58
C ALA A 27 -2.83 -14.57 -0.68
N VAL A 28 -1.50 -14.54 -0.55
CA VAL A 28 -0.58 -14.64 -1.69
C VAL A 28 -0.71 -16.01 -2.36
N GLN A 29 -0.83 -17.10 -1.60
CA GLN A 29 -1.02 -18.43 -2.16
C GLN A 29 -2.31 -18.52 -2.99
N ARG A 30 -3.45 -18.14 -2.41
CA ARG A 30 -4.74 -18.12 -3.15
C ARG A 30 -4.67 -17.28 -4.43
N LEU A 31 -3.94 -16.16 -4.37
CA LEU A 31 -3.76 -15.30 -5.54
C LEU A 31 -2.83 -15.94 -6.57
N SER A 32 -1.79 -16.68 -6.15
CA SER A 32 -0.93 -17.45 -7.04
C SER A 32 -1.74 -18.52 -7.79
N ASP A 33 -2.58 -19.28 -7.08
CA ASP A 33 -3.43 -20.31 -7.68
C ASP A 33 -4.38 -19.69 -8.72
N SER A 34 -5.03 -18.59 -8.37
CA SER A 34 -5.91 -17.86 -9.30
C SER A 34 -5.18 -17.30 -10.53
N ILE A 35 -3.97 -16.75 -10.34
CA ILE A 35 -3.16 -16.23 -11.46
C ILE A 35 -2.66 -17.39 -12.34
N GLN A 36 -2.36 -18.53 -11.77
CA GLN A 36 -1.95 -19.71 -12.53
C GLN A 36 -3.08 -20.23 -13.43
N GLU A 37 -4.32 -20.22 -12.94
CA GLU A 37 -5.49 -20.70 -13.66
C GLU A 37 -6.00 -19.71 -14.72
N CYS A 38 -6.08 -18.45 -14.36
CA CYS A 38 -6.80 -17.43 -15.15
C CYS A 38 -5.92 -16.30 -15.67
N GLY A 39 -4.61 -16.31 -15.39
CA GLY A 39 -3.72 -15.20 -15.65
C GLY A 39 -3.96 -13.99 -14.72
N GLN A 40 -3.14 -12.96 -14.88
CA GLN A 40 -3.32 -11.71 -14.13
C GLN A 40 -4.42 -10.87 -14.77
N ARG A 41 -5.60 -10.80 -14.15
CA ARG A 41 -6.76 -10.03 -14.66
C ARG A 41 -6.76 -8.57 -14.23
N VAL A 42 -6.16 -8.26 -13.08
CA VAL A 42 -6.12 -6.91 -12.52
C VAL A 42 -4.69 -6.40 -12.55
N ALA A 43 -4.46 -5.28 -13.22
CA ALA A 43 -3.14 -4.68 -13.32
C ALA A 43 -2.64 -4.20 -11.94
N CYS A 44 -1.34 -4.31 -11.71
CA CYS A 44 -0.65 -3.55 -10.67
C CYS A 44 -0.65 -2.08 -11.05
N ILE A 45 -0.44 -1.18 -10.08
CA ILE A 45 -0.31 0.26 -10.33
C ILE A 45 1.12 0.66 -9.99
N ALA A 46 1.79 1.33 -10.91
CA ALA A 46 3.12 1.89 -10.68
C ALA A 46 3.17 3.36 -11.12
N ALA A 47 3.90 4.18 -10.35
CA ALA A 47 4.13 5.58 -10.65
C ALA A 47 5.52 5.78 -11.28
N GLY A 48 5.61 6.72 -12.20
CA GLY A 48 6.84 7.11 -12.88
C GLY A 48 6.61 7.47 -14.34
N GLN A 49 7.64 8.04 -14.95
CA GLN A 49 7.62 8.44 -16.35
C GLN A 49 7.99 7.28 -17.29
N PRO A 50 7.63 7.32 -18.57
CA PRO A 50 7.96 6.27 -19.55
C PRO A 50 9.46 5.95 -19.64
N GLU A 51 10.27 7.00 -19.52
CA GLU A 51 11.72 6.97 -19.60
C GLU A 51 12.42 6.47 -18.34
N ASP A 52 11.71 6.35 -17.22
CA ASP A 52 12.28 5.86 -15.99
C ASP A 52 12.70 4.40 -16.15
N SER A 53 13.94 4.09 -15.76
CA SER A 53 14.46 2.72 -15.77
C SER A 53 13.70 1.81 -14.80
N ARG A 54 13.18 2.39 -13.71
CA ARG A 54 12.36 1.72 -12.68
C ARG A 54 11.14 2.55 -12.34
N LEU A 55 10.02 1.88 -12.11
CA LEU A 55 8.76 2.48 -11.68
C LEU A 55 8.48 2.07 -10.23
N VAL A 56 7.98 3.01 -9.44
CA VAL A 56 7.63 2.74 -8.04
C VAL A 56 6.27 2.06 -7.98
N LEU A 57 6.23 0.84 -7.43
CA LEU A 57 4.97 0.12 -7.23
C LEU A 57 4.10 0.85 -6.20
N ILE A 58 2.91 1.26 -6.61
CA ILE A 58 1.92 1.95 -5.79
C ILE A 58 0.88 0.97 -5.22
N ASP A 59 0.37 0.06 -6.05
CA ASP A 59 -0.53 -1.02 -5.64
C ASP A 59 -0.25 -2.33 -6.37
N GLY A 60 -0.59 -3.45 -5.73
CA GLY A 60 -0.41 -4.78 -6.30
C GLY A 60 0.70 -5.61 -5.65
N TYR A 61 1.20 -5.25 -4.47
CA TYR A 61 2.27 -5.97 -3.75
C TYR A 61 2.00 -7.47 -3.60
N ARG A 62 0.75 -7.88 -3.34
CA ARG A 62 0.38 -9.30 -3.28
C ARG A 62 0.43 -9.97 -4.65
N ARG A 63 0.08 -9.25 -5.73
CA ARG A 63 0.17 -9.74 -7.11
C ARG A 63 1.62 -9.96 -7.52
N VAL A 64 2.48 -8.99 -7.23
CA VAL A 64 3.92 -9.10 -7.49
C VAL A 64 4.52 -10.29 -6.70
N ALA A 65 4.15 -10.45 -5.43
CA ALA A 65 4.59 -11.59 -4.63
C ALA A 65 4.07 -12.94 -5.19
N ALA A 66 2.82 -12.98 -5.66
CA ALA A 66 2.23 -14.17 -6.27
C ALA A 66 2.91 -14.52 -7.61
N LEU A 67 3.17 -13.54 -8.46
CA LEU A 67 3.89 -13.72 -9.72
C LEU A 67 5.32 -14.22 -9.48
N GLY A 68 6.02 -13.68 -8.49
CA GLY A 68 7.34 -14.15 -8.10
C GLY A 68 7.34 -15.61 -7.64
N ARG A 69 6.32 -16.05 -6.87
CA ARG A 69 6.15 -17.48 -6.50
C ARG A 69 5.94 -18.38 -7.72
N LEU A 70 5.24 -17.88 -8.72
CA LEU A 70 5.00 -18.58 -9.99
C LEU A 70 6.20 -18.50 -10.95
N ARG A 71 7.30 -17.87 -10.54
CA ARG A 71 8.49 -17.64 -11.38
C ARG A 71 8.15 -16.94 -12.69
N ARG A 72 7.19 -16.02 -12.65
CA ARG A 72 6.88 -15.13 -13.78
C ARG A 72 7.86 -13.96 -13.76
N ASP A 73 8.32 -13.56 -14.91
CA ASP A 73 9.28 -12.45 -15.07
C ASP A 73 8.57 -11.12 -15.29
N THR A 74 7.30 -11.15 -15.72
CA THR A 74 6.50 -9.97 -16.05
C THR A 74 5.24 -9.85 -15.21
N ALA A 75 4.72 -8.63 -15.12
CA ALA A 75 3.42 -8.30 -14.54
C ALA A 75 2.63 -7.38 -15.47
N LEU A 76 1.32 -7.52 -15.48
CA LEU A 76 0.43 -6.52 -16.06
C LEU A 76 0.39 -5.29 -15.16
N VAL A 77 0.78 -4.12 -15.67
CA VAL A 77 0.95 -2.88 -14.89
C VAL A 77 0.25 -1.72 -15.58
N GLN A 78 -0.58 -1.00 -14.84
CA GLN A 78 -1.09 0.31 -15.22
C GLN A 78 -0.12 1.36 -14.69
N ARG A 79 0.49 2.12 -15.61
CA ARG A 79 1.41 3.19 -15.25
C ARG A 79 0.66 4.50 -15.02
N TRP A 80 0.95 5.15 -13.90
CA TRP A 80 0.52 6.50 -13.59
C TRP A 80 1.69 7.46 -13.82
N GLY A 81 1.60 8.29 -14.87
CA GLY A 81 2.59 9.30 -15.22
C GLY A 81 2.52 10.54 -14.31
N CYS A 82 2.61 10.32 -13.00
CA CYS A 82 2.59 11.37 -11.99
C CYS A 82 3.63 11.09 -10.89
N PRO A 83 4.00 12.11 -10.09
CA PRO A 83 4.86 11.94 -8.94
C PRO A 83 4.32 10.91 -7.95
N VAL A 84 5.22 10.23 -7.24
CA VAL A 84 4.90 9.12 -6.33
C VAL A 84 3.93 9.55 -5.23
N GLU A 85 4.14 10.73 -4.63
CA GLU A 85 3.28 11.29 -3.59
C GLU A 85 1.85 11.54 -4.10
N GLN A 86 1.71 12.02 -5.31
CA GLN A 86 0.41 12.20 -5.95
C GLN A 86 -0.28 10.85 -6.21
N ALA A 87 0.47 9.85 -6.67
CA ALA A 87 -0.06 8.51 -6.89
C ALA A 87 -0.53 7.86 -5.59
N LEU A 88 0.23 8.01 -4.49
CA LEU A 88 -0.17 7.52 -3.17
C LEU A 88 -1.44 8.19 -2.66
N ALA A 89 -1.53 9.52 -2.77
CA ALA A 89 -2.70 10.28 -2.35
C ALA A 89 -3.94 9.89 -3.17
N GLN A 90 -3.81 9.76 -4.49
CA GLN A 90 -4.89 9.28 -5.36
C GLN A 90 -5.34 7.86 -5.00
N LEU A 91 -4.40 6.98 -4.66
CA LEU A 91 -4.71 5.61 -4.24
C LEU A 91 -5.52 5.61 -2.94
N LEU A 92 -5.15 6.45 -1.95
CA LEU A 92 -5.87 6.61 -0.69
C LEU A 92 -7.26 7.25 -0.87
N ALA A 93 -7.42 8.13 -1.87
CA ALA A 93 -8.70 8.73 -2.22
C ALA A 93 -9.67 7.74 -2.87
N ARG A 94 -9.17 6.72 -3.57
CA ARG A 94 -10.02 5.74 -4.25
C ARG A 94 -10.75 4.87 -3.23
N SER A 95 -12.07 4.94 -3.26
CA SER A 95 -12.95 3.94 -2.63
C SER A 95 -12.96 2.70 -3.52
N GLY A 96 -11.88 1.93 -3.48
CA GLY A 96 -11.69 0.83 -4.41
C GLY A 96 -12.22 -0.51 -3.92
N SER A 97 -12.15 -1.50 -4.78
CA SER A 97 -12.55 -2.89 -4.57
C SER A 97 -11.78 -3.61 -3.44
N ARG A 98 -10.73 -3.01 -2.92
CA ARG A 98 -10.00 -3.46 -1.74
C ARG A 98 -9.65 -2.28 -0.83
N PRO A 99 -10.40 -2.10 0.26
CA PRO A 99 -10.06 -1.08 1.24
C PRO A 99 -8.71 -1.41 1.91
N PHE A 100 -7.87 -0.38 2.10
CA PHE A 100 -6.73 -0.49 3.00
C PHE A 100 -7.21 -0.69 4.43
N THR A 101 -6.42 -1.43 5.19
CA THR A 101 -6.63 -1.43 6.64
C THR A 101 -6.25 -0.05 7.21
N ALA A 102 -6.82 0.29 8.35
CA ALA A 102 -6.53 1.56 9.02
C ALA A 102 -5.01 1.77 9.27
N ILE A 103 -4.27 0.69 9.48
CA ILE A 103 -2.82 0.73 9.69
C ILE A 103 -2.08 0.95 8.37
N GLU A 104 -2.48 0.32 7.28
CA GLU A 104 -1.90 0.60 5.95
C GLU A 104 -2.13 2.07 5.55
N GLU A 105 -3.34 2.59 5.75
CA GLU A 105 -3.64 4.02 5.54
C GLU A 105 -2.74 4.91 6.39
N ALA A 106 -2.58 4.59 7.68
CA ALA A 106 -1.74 5.35 8.60
C ALA A 106 -0.26 5.36 8.18
N LEU A 107 0.27 4.21 7.76
CA LEU A 107 1.66 4.09 7.29
C LEU A 107 1.89 4.87 6.00
N LEU A 108 0.95 4.83 5.05
CA LEU A 108 1.03 5.59 3.80
C LEU A 108 0.90 7.10 4.04
N LEU A 109 0.02 7.53 4.96
CA LEU A 109 -0.09 8.94 5.35
C LEU A 109 1.19 9.44 6.02
N ARG A 110 1.80 8.62 6.88
CA ARG A 110 3.10 8.94 7.49
C ARG A 110 4.18 9.14 6.42
N GLU A 111 4.22 8.28 5.42
CA GLU A 111 5.14 8.41 4.28
C GLU A 111 4.94 9.74 3.54
N LEU A 112 3.69 10.11 3.23
CA LEU A 112 3.37 11.37 2.57
C LEU A 112 3.82 12.60 3.39
N ILE A 113 3.73 12.54 4.70
CA ILE A 113 4.08 13.66 5.59
C ILE A 113 5.59 13.69 5.85
N ASP A 114 6.18 12.57 6.26
CA ASP A 114 7.57 12.53 6.74
C ASP A 114 8.59 12.53 5.58
N ALA A 115 8.33 11.75 4.53
CA ALA A 115 9.26 11.61 3.41
C ALA A 115 9.01 12.62 2.29
N HIS A 116 7.75 13.01 2.05
CA HIS A 116 7.40 13.96 1.00
C HIS A 116 7.07 15.37 1.52
N GLY A 117 7.21 15.63 2.82
CA GLY A 117 7.04 16.96 3.43
C GLY A 117 5.62 17.52 3.35
N MET A 118 4.62 16.69 3.10
CA MET A 118 3.24 17.11 2.93
C MET A 118 2.62 17.50 4.27
N SER A 119 1.93 18.64 4.36
CA SER A 119 1.18 18.98 5.56
C SER A 119 -0.03 18.07 5.73
N GLN A 120 -0.50 17.87 6.99
CA GLN A 120 -1.71 17.08 7.26
C GLN A 120 -2.95 17.61 6.53
N ARG A 121 -3.07 18.93 6.37
CA ARG A 121 -4.17 19.57 5.61
C ARG A 121 -4.08 19.25 4.12
N GLU A 122 -2.87 19.29 3.57
CA GLU A 122 -2.63 18.94 2.18
C GLU A 122 -2.89 17.47 1.91
N ALA A 123 -2.39 16.58 2.78
CA ALA A 123 -2.66 15.14 2.71
C ALA A 123 -4.16 14.85 2.76
N ALA A 124 -4.90 15.49 3.66
CA ALA A 124 -6.35 15.36 3.75
C ALA A 124 -7.05 15.77 2.44
N ARG A 125 -6.68 16.95 1.91
CA ARG A 125 -7.23 17.48 0.66
C ARG A 125 -6.96 16.53 -0.52
N GLN A 126 -5.72 16.06 -0.69
CA GLN A 126 -5.35 15.19 -1.79
C GLN A 126 -5.96 13.79 -1.68
N CYS A 127 -6.17 13.29 -0.47
CA CYS A 127 -6.86 12.03 -0.20
C CYS A 127 -8.39 12.14 -0.24
N ALA A 128 -8.96 13.31 -0.53
CA ALA A 128 -10.40 13.59 -0.48
C ALA A 128 -11.02 13.20 0.90
N ARG A 129 -10.33 13.55 1.99
CA ARG A 129 -10.73 13.27 3.38
C ARG A 129 -10.65 14.53 4.24
N ASP A 130 -11.23 14.48 5.44
CA ASP A 130 -11.07 15.52 6.44
C ASP A 130 -9.74 15.40 7.22
N VAL A 131 -9.26 16.50 7.80
CA VAL A 131 -8.02 16.54 8.58
C VAL A 131 -8.10 15.62 9.80
N SER A 132 -9.28 15.50 10.42
CA SER A 132 -9.47 14.62 11.58
C SER A 132 -9.29 13.15 11.22
N TRP A 133 -9.62 12.76 9.98
CA TRP A 133 -9.32 11.40 9.49
C TRP A 133 -7.80 11.16 9.45
N VAL A 134 -7.03 12.10 8.90
CA VAL A 134 -5.56 12.02 8.87
C VAL A 134 -5.00 11.91 10.28
N GLN A 135 -5.44 12.77 11.20
CA GLN A 135 -4.99 12.76 12.60
C GLN A 135 -5.27 11.42 13.27
N ARG A 136 -6.50 10.90 13.14
CA ARG A 136 -6.85 9.57 13.70
C ARG A 136 -5.97 8.46 13.15
N ARG A 137 -5.56 8.51 11.87
CA ARG A 137 -4.65 7.52 11.28
C ARG A 137 -3.22 7.65 11.80
N LEU A 138 -2.70 8.88 11.92
CA LEU A 138 -1.36 9.12 12.46
C LEU A 138 -1.22 8.66 13.92
N VAL A 139 -2.25 8.87 14.73
CA VAL A 139 -2.29 8.34 16.12
C VAL A 139 -2.13 6.83 16.14
N LEU A 140 -2.70 6.09 15.18
CA LEU A 140 -2.52 4.63 15.12
C LEU A 140 -1.05 4.23 14.94
N CYS A 141 -0.30 4.92 14.10
CA CYS A 141 1.13 4.64 13.90
C CYS A 141 1.98 5.08 15.09
N GLY A 142 1.69 6.24 15.69
CA GLY A 142 2.45 6.76 16.82
C GLY A 142 2.25 5.97 18.11
N ALA A 143 1.07 5.38 18.31
CA ALA A 143 0.72 4.65 19.51
C ALA A 143 1.17 3.17 19.50
N LEU A 144 1.53 2.60 18.33
CA LEU A 144 1.90 1.18 18.22
C LEU A 144 3.42 1.01 18.25
N PRO A 145 3.98 0.22 19.18
CA PRO A 145 5.38 -0.18 19.15
C PRO A 145 5.74 -0.90 17.84
N GLU A 146 6.98 -0.72 17.36
CA GLU A 146 7.44 -1.32 16.10
C GLU A 146 7.27 -2.84 16.07
N ALA A 147 7.52 -3.54 17.19
CA ALA A 147 7.30 -4.98 17.30
C ALA A 147 5.86 -5.39 17.01
N LEU A 148 4.88 -4.57 17.42
CA LEU A 148 3.47 -4.81 17.15
C LEU A 148 3.10 -4.48 15.71
N LEU A 149 3.66 -3.42 15.14
CA LEU A 149 3.51 -3.12 13.71
C LEU A 149 4.04 -4.27 12.85
N GLN A 150 5.19 -4.84 13.19
CA GLN A 150 5.74 -6.03 12.52
C GLN A 150 4.82 -7.25 12.66
N ALA A 151 4.24 -7.48 13.84
CA ALA A 151 3.29 -8.57 14.05
C ALA A 151 2.00 -8.40 13.21
N VAL A 152 1.56 -7.15 13.00
CA VAL A 152 0.42 -6.85 12.13
C VAL A 152 0.80 -7.02 10.66
N ARG A 153 1.96 -6.54 10.23
CA ARG A 153 2.46 -6.70 8.85
C ARG A 153 2.57 -8.17 8.45
N SER A 154 3.02 -9.02 9.37
CA SER A 154 3.14 -10.47 9.16
C SER A 154 1.85 -11.24 9.41
N ALA A 155 0.71 -10.56 9.58
CA ALA A 155 -0.61 -11.13 9.86
C ALA A 155 -0.70 -11.99 11.15
N ARG A 156 0.30 -11.92 12.05
CA ARG A 156 0.25 -12.57 13.37
C ARG A 156 -0.72 -11.88 14.33
N VAL A 157 -0.96 -10.59 14.14
CA VAL A 157 -1.96 -9.79 14.84
C VAL A 157 -2.87 -9.15 13.82
N SER A 158 -4.19 -9.24 14.01
CA SER A 158 -5.12 -8.60 13.11
C SER A 158 -5.05 -7.07 13.25
N SER A 159 -5.23 -6.36 12.14
CA SER A 159 -5.29 -4.89 12.11
C SER A 159 -6.41 -4.35 13.01
N TRP A 160 -7.53 -5.09 13.11
CA TRP A 160 -8.64 -4.77 14.01
C TRP A 160 -8.19 -4.84 15.47
N ALA A 161 -7.53 -5.93 15.89
CA ALA A 161 -7.04 -6.08 17.25
C ALA A 161 -6.00 -5.00 17.60
N ALA A 162 -5.08 -4.69 16.67
CA ALA A 162 -4.09 -3.64 16.85
C ALA A 162 -4.77 -2.29 17.12
N SER A 163 -5.73 -1.89 16.29
CA SER A 163 -6.38 -0.58 16.40
C SER A 163 -7.37 -0.48 17.59
N ARG A 164 -8.06 -1.56 17.96
CA ARG A 164 -9.11 -1.53 18.98
C ARG A 164 -8.63 -1.89 20.38
N ILE A 165 -7.58 -2.69 20.50
CA ILE A 165 -7.12 -3.21 21.80
C ILE A 165 -5.82 -2.54 22.23
N PHE A 166 -4.83 -2.47 21.33
CA PHE A 166 -3.49 -2.04 21.69
C PHE A 166 -3.34 -0.51 21.69
N VAL A 167 -3.92 0.22 20.73
CA VAL A 167 -3.85 1.69 20.69
C VAL A 167 -4.45 2.33 21.94
N PRO A 168 -5.67 1.97 22.40
CA PRO A 168 -6.23 2.54 23.63
C PRO A 168 -5.43 2.23 24.90
N ARG A 169 -4.72 1.10 24.94
CA ARG A 169 -3.86 0.74 26.08
C ARG A 169 -2.57 1.53 26.08
N ALA A 170 -1.92 1.68 24.91
CA ALA A 170 -0.71 2.48 24.79
C ALA A 170 -0.96 3.97 25.14
N ALA A 171 -2.11 4.53 24.76
CA ALA A 171 -2.48 5.90 25.08
C ALA A 171 -2.78 6.14 26.58
N ARG A 172 -2.99 5.08 27.39
CA ARG A 172 -3.20 5.19 28.85
C ARG A 172 -1.90 5.07 29.66
N GLN A 173 -0.79 4.71 29.01
CA GLN A 173 0.51 4.52 29.63
C GLN A 173 1.49 5.69 29.37
N GLN A 174 1.05 6.68 28.60
CA GLN A 174 1.72 7.97 28.40
C GLN A 174 1.09 9.05 29.27
#